data_c1134592e6e366b4affa5435e9894267
#
_entry.id   c1134592e6e366b4affa5435e9894267
#
_cell.length_a   1.000
_cell.length_b   1.000
_cell.length_c   1.000
_cell.angle_alpha   90.00
_cell.angle_beta   90.00
_cell.angle_gamma   90.00
#
_symmetry.space_group_name_H-M   'P 1'
#
loop_
_entity.id
_entity.type
_entity.pdbx_description
1 polymer ?
#
loop_
_entity_poly.entity_id
_entity_poly.type
_entity_poly.pdbx_seq_one_letter_code
_entity_poly.pdbx_strand_id
1 'polypeptide(L)'
;TLTDGAQISARLVIGADGRDSPVRDALGIAVRTFRYGQKALAFAVAHDLPHDNISTEVHRSGGPFTLVPLPDRDGQPQSAVVWMETGPEVARLAALPGPAFETEMTARSSGILGDLRLLTRRSVWPIISQIADRMSARRSVLMAEAAHVVPPIGAQGLNMSLADLACLLDLLAK
;
A
#
# COMPACT_ATOMS: atom_id res chain seq x y z
N THR A 1 9.26 6.77 -26.17
CA THR A 1 10.25 7.85 -26.02
C THR A 1 10.46 8.12 -24.54
N LEU A 2 11.70 8.23 -24.11
CA LEU A 2 12.08 8.54 -22.74
C LEU A 2 12.13 10.08 -22.54
N THR A 3 12.30 10.51 -21.30
CA THR A 3 12.35 11.94 -20.93
C THR A 3 13.54 12.68 -21.50
N ASP A 4 14.62 11.97 -21.84
CA ASP A 4 15.82 12.48 -22.52
C ASP A 4 15.69 12.51 -24.05
N GLY A 5 14.51 12.13 -24.61
CA GLY A 5 14.23 12.06 -26.02
C GLY A 5 14.64 10.73 -26.69
N ALA A 6 15.32 9.83 -25.98
CA ALA A 6 15.70 8.53 -26.52
C ALA A 6 14.47 7.69 -26.89
N GLN A 7 14.56 6.93 -27.99
CA GLN A 7 13.50 6.02 -28.43
C GLN A 7 13.92 4.57 -28.22
N ILE A 8 13.05 3.80 -27.57
CA ILE A 8 13.22 2.36 -27.40
C ILE A 8 12.14 1.66 -28.21
N SER A 9 12.53 0.69 -29.04
CA SER A 9 11.62 -0.20 -29.74
C SER A 9 11.61 -1.57 -29.05
N ALA A 10 10.42 -2.11 -28.80
CA ALA A 10 10.23 -3.39 -28.15
C ALA A 10 9.11 -4.21 -28.83
N ARG A 11 9.20 -5.54 -28.74
CA ARG A 11 8.16 -6.46 -29.23
C ARG A 11 6.92 -6.46 -28.34
N LEU A 12 7.11 -6.23 -27.04
CA LEU A 12 6.08 -6.17 -26.01
C LEU A 12 6.42 -5.00 -25.06
N VAL A 13 5.40 -4.26 -24.65
CA VAL A 13 5.46 -3.26 -23.57
C VAL A 13 4.69 -3.78 -22.38
N ILE A 14 5.31 -3.77 -21.20
CA ILE A 14 4.67 -4.15 -19.94
C ILE A 14 4.49 -2.89 -19.10
N GLY A 15 3.23 -2.51 -18.84
CA GLY A 15 2.86 -1.41 -17.95
C GLY A 15 2.75 -1.94 -16.52
N ALA A 16 3.79 -1.67 -15.70
CA ALA A 16 3.83 -1.98 -14.27
C ALA A 16 4.20 -0.70 -13.48
N ASP A 17 3.74 0.44 -13.96
CA ASP A 17 4.13 1.80 -13.61
C ASP A 17 3.22 2.46 -12.57
N GLY A 18 2.44 1.66 -11.84
CA GLY A 18 1.65 2.07 -10.69
C GLY A 18 0.23 2.52 -11.03
N ARG A 19 -0.52 2.93 -10.00
CA ARG A 19 -1.96 3.25 -10.10
C ARG A 19 -2.30 4.37 -11.08
N ASP A 20 -1.42 5.32 -11.27
CA ASP A 20 -1.57 6.46 -12.19
C ASP A 20 -0.79 6.21 -13.49
N SER A 21 -0.85 5.00 -14.01
CA SER A 21 -0.06 4.45 -15.11
C SER A 21 -0.10 5.28 -16.40
N PRO A 22 1.00 5.95 -16.78
CA PRO A 22 1.12 6.60 -18.09
C PRO A 22 1.00 5.61 -19.25
N VAL A 23 1.46 4.36 -19.09
CA VAL A 23 1.33 3.31 -20.12
C VAL A 23 -0.14 2.99 -20.36
N ARG A 24 -0.94 2.81 -19.32
CA ARG A 24 -2.39 2.58 -19.43
C ARG A 24 -3.07 3.71 -20.16
N ASP A 25 -2.76 4.95 -19.80
CA ASP A 25 -3.36 6.15 -20.40
C ASP A 25 -2.97 6.28 -21.87
N ALA A 26 -1.71 6.03 -22.22
CA ALA A 26 -1.23 6.03 -23.61
C ALA A 26 -1.89 4.94 -24.48
N LEU A 27 -2.35 3.84 -23.86
CA LEU A 27 -3.09 2.77 -24.52
C LEU A 27 -4.60 3.06 -24.65
N GLY A 28 -5.09 4.18 -24.10
CA GLY A 28 -6.51 4.51 -24.07
C GLY A 28 -7.33 3.48 -23.28
N ILE A 29 -6.77 2.89 -22.24
CA ILE A 29 -7.46 1.92 -21.40
C ILE A 29 -8.07 2.65 -20.21
N ALA A 30 -9.41 2.64 -20.14
CA ALA A 30 -10.14 3.25 -19.05
C ALA A 30 -10.01 2.43 -17.76
N VAL A 31 -10.29 3.07 -16.62
CA VAL A 31 -10.21 2.47 -15.30
C VAL A 31 -11.45 2.82 -14.48
N ARG A 32 -11.99 1.84 -13.78
CA ARG A 32 -13.07 2.03 -12.81
C ARG A 32 -12.49 2.13 -11.42
N THR A 33 -12.83 3.20 -10.70
CA THR A 33 -12.31 3.46 -9.35
C THR A 33 -13.45 3.54 -8.36
N PHE A 34 -13.35 2.77 -7.28
CA PHE A 34 -14.24 2.83 -6.13
C PHE A 34 -13.50 3.52 -4.97
N ARG A 35 -14.15 4.51 -4.35
CA ARG A 35 -13.61 5.27 -3.24
C ARG A 35 -14.45 4.97 -1.99
N TYR A 36 -13.81 4.50 -0.92
CA TYR A 36 -14.49 4.09 0.31
C TYR A 36 -14.64 5.23 1.32
N GLY A 37 -14.11 6.43 1.03
CA GLY A 37 -14.07 7.53 1.98
C GLY A 37 -13.06 7.36 3.12
N GLN A 38 -12.42 6.20 3.19
CA GLN A 38 -11.37 5.88 4.15
C GLN A 38 -9.99 6.27 3.61
N LYS A 39 -9.08 6.49 4.53
CA LYS A 39 -7.65 6.67 4.27
C LYS A 39 -6.83 5.80 5.23
N ALA A 40 -5.57 5.59 4.92
CA ALA A 40 -4.62 4.97 5.82
C ALA A 40 -3.49 5.94 6.16
N LEU A 41 -3.07 5.91 7.43
CA LEU A 41 -1.77 6.41 7.87
C LEU A 41 -0.78 5.26 7.82
N ALA A 42 0.36 5.47 7.16
CA ALA A 42 1.46 4.51 7.11
C ALA A 42 2.71 5.15 7.72
N PHE A 43 3.31 4.46 8.70
CA PHE A 43 4.49 4.91 9.44
C PHE A 43 5.18 3.74 10.13
N ALA A 44 6.36 3.94 10.71
CA ALA A 44 7.04 2.96 11.56
C ALA A 44 7.08 3.43 13.00
N VAL A 45 7.09 2.47 13.91
CA VAL A 45 7.14 2.68 15.36
C VAL A 45 8.19 1.79 16.02
N ALA A 46 8.78 2.27 17.12
CA ALA A 46 9.41 1.45 18.13
C ALA A 46 8.38 1.12 19.22
N HIS A 47 8.58 0.02 19.93
CA HIS A 47 7.69 -0.40 21.01
C HIS A 47 8.45 -1.17 22.11
N ASP A 48 7.81 -1.37 23.28
CA ASP A 48 8.49 -1.90 24.46
C ASP A 48 8.57 -3.43 24.47
N LEU A 49 7.54 -4.11 23.97
CA LEU A 49 7.44 -5.57 24.01
C LEU A 49 7.83 -6.17 22.65
N PRO A 50 8.45 -7.35 22.60
CA PRO A 50 8.79 -8.01 21.36
C PRO A 50 7.52 -8.37 20.56
N HIS A 51 7.60 -8.29 19.23
CA HIS A 51 6.51 -8.68 18.33
C HIS A 51 6.54 -10.18 17.97
N ASP A 52 7.58 -10.93 18.35
CA ASP A 52 7.75 -12.37 18.10
C ASP A 52 7.53 -12.78 16.63
N ASN A 53 7.83 -11.86 15.70
CA ASN A 53 7.55 -12.00 14.25
C ASN A 53 6.07 -12.23 13.91
N ILE A 54 5.15 -11.78 14.77
CA ILE A 54 3.70 -11.90 14.57
C ILE A 54 3.15 -10.56 14.10
N SER A 55 2.49 -10.55 12.93
CA SER A 55 1.66 -9.41 12.52
C SER A 55 0.36 -9.39 13.31
N THR A 56 0.05 -8.23 13.89
CA THR A 56 -1.14 -8.07 14.71
C THR A 56 -2.07 -7.03 14.10
N GLU A 57 -3.36 -7.35 14.04
CA GLU A 57 -4.37 -6.46 13.52
C GLU A 57 -5.47 -6.22 14.56
N VAL A 58 -5.67 -4.95 14.94
CA VAL A 58 -6.68 -4.54 15.92
C VAL A 58 -7.83 -3.86 15.18
N HIS A 59 -8.98 -4.54 15.14
CA HIS A 59 -10.18 -4.03 14.49
C HIS A 59 -11.03 -3.17 15.43
N ARG A 60 -11.38 -1.95 15.00
CA ARG A 60 -12.37 -1.06 15.63
C ARG A 60 -13.15 -0.31 14.54
N SER A 61 -14.13 0.50 14.93
CA SER A 61 -14.81 1.44 14.03
C SER A 61 -13.78 2.33 13.32
N GLY A 62 -13.96 2.58 12.03
CA GLY A 62 -13.03 3.33 11.19
C GLY A 62 -12.14 2.45 10.34
N GLY A 63 -11.72 1.29 10.84
CA GLY A 63 -10.92 0.31 10.10
C GLY A 63 -9.86 -0.39 10.97
N PRO A 64 -9.02 -1.24 10.38
CA PRO A 64 -7.96 -1.93 11.07
C PRO A 64 -6.78 -1.01 11.44
N PHE A 65 -6.11 -1.37 12.54
CA PHE A 65 -4.78 -0.90 12.92
C PHE A 65 -3.85 -2.10 12.88
N THR A 66 -2.97 -2.15 11.90
CA THR A 66 -2.12 -3.31 11.63
C THR A 66 -0.69 -3.00 12.02
N LEU A 67 -0.08 -3.84 12.84
CA LEU A 67 1.33 -3.84 13.21
C LEU A 67 2.02 -4.98 12.44
N VAL A 68 3.00 -4.65 11.61
CA VAL A 68 3.79 -5.62 10.84
C VAL A 68 5.23 -5.58 11.35
N PRO A 69 5.78 -6.71 11.81
CA PRO A 69 7.15 -6.78 12.30
C PRO A 69 8.17 -6.20 11.34
N LEU A 70 9.08 -5.39 11.86
CA LEU A 70 10.30 -4.96 11.19
C LEU A 70 11.51 -5.55 11.92
N PRO A 71 12.67 -5.65 11.27
CA PRO A 71 13.89 -6.01 11.98
C PRO A 71 14.16 -5.05 13.15
N ASP A 72 14.54 -5.62 14.30
CA ASP A 72 14.96 -4.83 15.44
C ASP A 72 16.16 -3.96 15.07
N ARG A 73 16.21 -2.76 15.63
CA ARG A 73 17.35 -1.86 15.45
C ARG A 73 17.92 -1.49 16.82
N ASP A 74 19.21 -1.75 17.02
CA ASP A 74 19.91 -1.49 18.28
C ASP A 74 19.24 -2.14 19.51
N GLY A 75 18.69 -3.35 19.34
CA GLY A 75 17.94 -4.07 20.35
C GLY A 75 16.54 -3.53 20.65
N GLN A 76 16.07 -2.56 19.87
CA GLN A 76 14.75 -1.96 19.98
C GLN A 76 13.78 -2.62 18.99
N PRO A 77 12.71 -3.30 19.47
CA PRO A 77 11.68 -3.84 18.59
C PRO A 77 10.97 -2.75 17.78
N GLN A 78 10.69 -3.03 16.51
CA GLN A 78 10.06 -2.09 15.58
C GLN A 78 8.96 -2.76 14.77
N SER A 79 7.94 -1.98 14.40
CA SER A 79 6.88 -2.42 13.49
C SER A 79 6.53 -1.33 12.49
N ALA A 80 6.19 -1.74 11.26
CA ALA A 80 5.46 -0.89 10.35
C ALA A 80 3.98 -0.87 10.75
N VAL A 81 3.35 0.30 10.65
CA VAL A 81 1.94 0.47 10.97
C VAL A 81 1.17 0.90 9.74
N VAL A 82 0.01 0.26 9.53
CA VAL A 82 -1.05 0.75 8.64
C VAL A 82 -2.30 0.96 9.49
N TRP A 83 -2.67 2.22 9.69
CA TRP A 83 -3.85 2.62 10.46
C TRP A 83 -4.91 3.17 9.53
N MET A 84 -5.98 2.41 9.32
CA MET A 84 -7.12 2.83 8.50
C MET A 84 -8.18 3.53 9.35
N GLU A 85 -8.67 4.65 8.84
CA GLU A 85 -9.74 5.45 9.45
C GLU A 85 -10.56 6.20 8.40
N THR A 86 -11.61 6.86 8.84
CA THR A 86 -12.35 7.80 8.00
C THR A 86 -11.45 8.96 7.56
N GLY A 87 -11.74 9.55 6.40
CA GLY A 87 -10.93 10.66 5.89
C GLY A 87 -10.77 11.84 6.86
N PRO A 88 -11.83 12.32 7.52
CA PRO A 88 -11.75 13.39 8.55
C PRO A 88 -10.88 12.98 9.74
N GLU A 89 -11.01 11.76 10.23
CA GLU A 89 -10.23 11.27 11.37
C GLU A 89 -8.74 11.15 11.03
N VAL A 90 -8.41 10.66 9.84
CA VAL A 90 -7.01 10.65 9.36
C VAL A 90 -6.44 12.05 9.29
N ALA A 91 -7.24 13.04 8.84
CA ALA A 91 -6.78 14.44 8.80
C ALA A 91 -6.51 14.98 10.20
N ARG A 92 -7.38 14.68 11.19
CA ARG A 92 -7.17 15.04 12.61
C ARG A 92 -5.90 14.39 13.15
N LEU A 93 -5.74 13.08 12.99
CA LEU A 93 -4.58 12.32 13.47
C LEU A 93 -3.27 12.80 12.83
N ALA A 94 -3.29 13.09 11.54
CA ALA A 94 -2.12 13.58 10.81
C ALA A 94 -1.66 14.97 11.31
N ALA A 95 -2.57 15.79 11.83
CA ALA A 95 -2.28 17.12 12.35
C ALA A 95 -1.79 17.13 13.82
N LEU A 96 -1.94 16.02 14.55
CA LEU A 96 -1.54 15.95 15.95
C LEU A 96 -0.01 16.16 16.13
N PRO A 97 0.43 16.86 17.19
CA PRO A 97 1.81 16.83 17.64
C PRO A 97 2.26 15.38 17.96
N GLY A 98 3.58 15.10 17.80
CA GLY A 98 4.14 13.76 18.01
C GLY A 98 3.65 13.07 19.31
N PRO A 99 3.85 13.64 20.49
CA PRO A 99 3.45 13.00 21.74
C PRO A 99 1.95 12.70 21.84
N ALA A 100 1.09 13.60 21.34
CA ALA A 100 -0.35 13.36 21.32
C ALA A 100 -0.73 12.23 20.36
N PHE A 101 -0.05 12.15 19.20
CA PHE A 101 -0.24 11.06 18.25
C PHE A 101 0.22 9.71 18.84
N GLU A 102 1.33 9.68 19.56
CA GLU A 102 1.84 8.48 20.24
C GLU A 102 0.86 7.94 21.28
N THR A 103 0.25 8.82 22.07
CA THR A 103 -0.83 8.44 22.99
C THR A 103 -2.02 7.81 22.28
N GLU A 104 -2.46 8.43 21.18
CA GLU A 104 -3.61 7.93 20.38
C GLU A 104 -3.30 6.56 19.74
N MET A 105 -2.10 6.38 19.15
CA MET A 105 -1.76 5.12 18.50
C MET A 105 -1.55 3.98 19.51
N THR A 106 -0.97 4.26 20.71
CA THR A 106 -0.85 3.29 21.79
C THR A 106 -2.23 2.84 22.26
N ALA A 107 -3.15 3.78 22.52
CA ALA A 107 -4.52 3.46 22.88
C ALA A 107 -5.25 2.69 21.75
N ARG A 108 -5.00 3.04 20.48
CA ARG A 108 -5.61 2.39 19.31
C ARG A 108 -5.13 0.95 19.13
N SER A 109 -3.85 0.68 19.42
CA SER A 109 -3.27 -0.66 19.40
C SER A 109 -3.70 -1.54 20.59
N SER A 110 -4.46 -1.01 21.54
CA SER A 110 -4.81 -1.67 22.80
C SER A 110 -3.59 -2.00 23.68
N GLY A 111 -2.47 -1.32 23.49
CA GLY A 111 -1.23 -1.53 24.25
C GLY A 111 -0.59 -2.91 24.05
N ILE A 112 -0.93 -3.64 22.98
CA ILE A 112 -0.47 -5.03 22.75
C ILE A 112 1.05 -5.15 22.76
N LEU A 113 1.77 -4.15 22.23
CA LEU A 113 3.23 -4.10 22.23
C LEU A 113 3.80 -3.06 23.21
N GLY A 114 3.01 -2.64 24.19
CA GLY A 114 3.39 -1.56 25.12
C GLY A 114 3.24 -0.19 24.48
N ASP A 115 4.03 0.78 24.94
CA ASP A 115 4.01 2.14 24.43
C ASP A 115 4.64 2.19 23.03
N LEU A 116 3.94 2.86 22.11
CA LEU A 116 4.40 3.05 20.73
C LEU A 116 5.05 4.42 20.56
N ARG A 117 6.25 4.46 19.99
CA ARG A 117 6.99 5.69 19.67
C ARG A 117 7.17 5.83 18.16
N LEU A 118 6.85 6.99 17.64
CA LEU A 118 6.90 7.26 16.19
C LEU A 118 8.36 7.37 15.70
N LEU A 119 8.72 6.59 14.69
CA LEU A 119 10.07 6.58 14.10
C LEU A 119 10.15 7.33 12.78
N THR A 120 9.06 7.42 12.03
CA THR A 120 9.05 7.99 10.68
C THR A 120 7.95 9.04 10.53
N ARG A 121 7.99 9.79 9.43
CA ARG A 121 6.86 10.64 9.05
C ARG A 121 5.59 9.79 8.82
N ARG A 122 4.43 10.38 9.06
CA ARG A 122 3.13 9.80 8.79
C ARG A 122 2.76 10.05 7.33
N SER A 123 2.68 9.01 6.51
CA SER A 123 2.24 9.08 5.11
C SER A 123 0.75 8.78 5.03
N VAL A 124 0.00 9.59 4.29
CA VAL A 124 -1.46 9.43 4.12
C VAL A 124 -1.76 8.86 2.74
N TRP A 125 -2.53 7.78 2.70
CA TRP A 125 -2.91 7.10 1.47
C TRP A 125 -4.44 6.95 1.38
N PRO A 126 -5.07 7.24 0.23
CA PRO A 126 -6.48 6.95 0.03
C PRO A 126 -6.71 5.44 -0.08
N ILE A 127 -7.78 4.95 0.54
CA ILE A 127 -8.22 3.56 0.36
C ILE A 127 -9.18 3.54 -0.82
N ILE A 128 -8.74 2.89 -1.89
CA ILE A 128 -9.49 2.74 -3.13
C ILE A 128 -9.38 1.32 -3.67
N SER A 129 -10.38 0.91 -4.44
CA SER A 129 -10.22 -0.17 -5.42
C SER A 129 -10.20 0.43 -6.81
N GLN A 130 -9.34 -0.09 -7.66
CA GLN A 130 -9.25 0.33 -9.06
C GLN A 130 -9.04 -0.89 -9.95
N ILE A 131 -9.69 -0.92 -11.10
CA ILE A 131 -9.50 -1.98 -12.10
C ILE A 131 -9.55 -1.39 -13.50
N ALA A 132 -8.57 -1.74 -14.31
CA ALA A 132 -8.55 -1.42 -15.73
C ALA A 132 -9.63 -2.22 -16.47
N ASP A 133 -10.31 -1.60 -17.42
CA ASP A 133 -11.38 -2.26 -18.19
C ASP A 133 -10.85 -3.42 -19.05
N ARG A 134 -9.57 -3.39 -19.37
CA ARG A 134 -8.83 -4.48 -20.02
C ARG A 134 -7.37 -4.45 -19.61
N MET A 135 -6.75 -5.60 -19.51
CA MET A 135 -5.34 -5.73 -19.09
C MET A 135 -4.37 -5.86 -20.26
N SER A 136 -4.88 -5.88 -21.51
CA SER A 136 -4.03 -6.03 -22.69
C SER A 136 -4.49 -5.14 -23.85
N ALA A 137 -3.54 -4.78 -24.70
CA ALA A 137 -3.74 -4.11 -25.98
C ALA A 137 -2.70 -4.63 -26.99
N ARG A 138 -2.70 -4.07 -28.21
CA ARG A 138 -1.73 -4.51 -29.23
C ARG A 138 -0.30 -4.38 -28.71
N ARG A 139 0.40 -5.50 -28.57
CA ARG A 139 1.79 -5.59 -28.07
C ARG A 139 2.02 -4.93 -26.72
N SER A 140 0.99 -4.91 -25.88
CA SER A 140 1.10 -4.31 -24.56
C SER A 140 0.25 -5.07 -23.54
N VAL A 141 0.72 -5.11 -22.31
CA VAL A 141 0.02 -5.70 -21.17
C VAL A 141 0.18 -4.80 -19.95
N LEU A 142 -0.88 -4.68 -19.16
CA LEU A 142 -0.85 -4.04 -17.83
C LEU A 142 -0.79 -5.10 -16.75
N MET A 143 -0.07 -4.83 -15.67
CA MET A 143 0.01 -5.70 -14.51
C MET A 143 0.16 -4.87 -13.23
N ALA A 144 -0.01 -5.52 -12.09
CA ALA A 144 0.11 -4.90 -10.77
C ALA A 144 -0.80 -3.66 -10.64
N GLU A 145 -0.37 -2.60 -9.97
CA GLU A 145 -1.20 -1.41 -9.74
C GLU A 145 -1.56 -0.64 -11.03
N ALA A 146 -0.89 -0.87 -12.15
CA ALA A 146 -1.33 -0.34 -13.44
C ALA A 146 -2.62 -1.01 -13.93
N ALA A 147 -2.82 -2.29 -13.60
CA ALA A 147 -4.01 -3.07 -13.95
C ALA A 147 -5.09 -3.04 -12.86
N HIS A 148 -4.70 -3.17 -11.59
CA HIS A 148 -5.62 -3.25 -10.45
C HIS A 148 -5.01 -2.71 -9.16
N VAL A 149 -5.83 -2.02 -8.36
CA VAL A 149 -5.51 -1.56 -7.01
C VAL A 149 -6.54 -2.14 -6.05
N VAL A 150 -6.09 -2.72 -4.96
CA VAL A 150 -6.95 -3.26 -3.91
C VAL A 150 -6.64 -2.61 -2.57
N PRO A 151 -7.62 -2.49 -1.66
CA PRO A 151 -7.36 -2.06 -0.29
C PRO A 151 -6.33 -2.95 0.39
N PRO A 152 -5.53 -2.45 1.33
CA PRO A 152 -4.44 -3.20 1.97
C PRO A 152 -4.92 -4.30 2.93
N ILE A 153 -6.19 -4.60 2.97
CA ILE A 153 -6.80 -5.64 3.82
C ILE A 153 -6.34 -7.03 3.33
N GLY A 154 -5.74 -7.80 4.23
CA GLY A 154 -5.24 -9.15 3.93
C GLY A 154 -3.99 -9.18 3.03
N ALA A 155 -3.29 -8.05 2.85
CA ALA A 155 -2.01 -7.92 2.14
C ALA A 155 -1.99 -8.58 0.72
N GLN A 156 -3.10 -8.50 -0.04
CA GLN A 156 -3.26 -9.22 -1.32
C GLN A 156 -2.56 -8.53 -2.51
N GLY A 157 -2.19 -7.25 -2.41
CA GLY A 157 -1.67 -6.49 -3.55
C GLY A 157 -0.44 -7.13 -4.20
N LEU A 158 0.56 -7.53 -3.41
CA LEU A 158 1.76 -8.21 -3.91
C LEU A 158 1.43 -9.58 -4.50
N ASN A 159 0.60 -10.37 -3.81
CA ASN A 159 0.22 -11.71 -4.26
C ASN A 159 -0.49 -11.68 -5.61
N MET A 160 -1.41 -10.73 -5.82
CA MET A 160 -2.07 -10.52 -7.10
C MET A 160 -1.08 -10.13 -8.19
N SER A 161 -0.14 -9.24 -7.89
CA SER A 161 0.90 -8.83 -8.84
C SER A 161 1.83 -9.97 -9.24
N LEU A 162 2.17 -10.87 -8.31
CA LEU A 162 2.95 -12.07 -8.58
C LEU A 162 2.15 -13.08 -9.43
N ALA A 163 0.85 -13.20 -9.21
CA ALA A 163 -0.04 -14.02 -10.04
C ALA A 163 -0.14 -13.46 -11.47
N ASP A 164 -0.24 -12.14 -11.65
CA ASP A 164 -0.18 -11.51 -12.98
C ASP A 164 1.12 -11.87 -13.70
N LEU A 165 2.26 -11.79 -13.00
CA LEU A 165 3.57 -12.12 -13.56
C LEU A 165 3.64 -13.59 -13.97
N ALA A 166 3.19 -14.52 -13.14
CA ALA A 166 3.16 -15.94 -13.45
C ALA A 166 2.31 -16.21 -14.69
N CYS A 167 1.11 -15.64 -14.75
CA CYS A 167 0.23 -15.75 -15.92
C CYS A 167 0.88 -15.21 -17.20
N LEU A 168 1.55 -14.05 -17.12
CA LEU A 168 2.24 -13.45 -18.27
C LEU A 168 3.39 -14.36 -18.75
N LEU A 169 4.19 -14.91 -17.85
CA LEU A 169 5.30 -15.82 -18.20
C LEU A 169 4.77 -17.09 -18.90
N ASP A 170 3.70 -17.68 -18.40
CA ASP A 170 3.04 -18.84 -19.01
C ASP A 170 2.53 -18.56 -20.42
N LEU A 171 2.01 -17.35 -20.66
CA LEU A 171 1.54 -16.94 -21.98
C LEU A 171 2.68 -16.67 -22.96
N LEU A 172 3.80 -16.15 -22.49
CA LEU A 172 4.97 -15.86 -23.32
C LEU A 172 5.79 -17.10 -23.65
N ALA A 173 5.65 -18.19 -22.91
CA ALA A 173 6.34 -19.46 -23.16
C ALA A 173 5.68 -20.32 -24.24
N LYS A 174 4.47 -19.96 -24.68
CA LYS A 174 3.71 -20.62 -25.77
C LYS A 174 3.96 -19.98 -27.12
#